data_a439ebc53222eadf98d9c7f39c2a3bce
#
_entry.id   a439ebc53222eadf98d9c7f39c2a3bce
#
_cell.length_a   1.000
_cell.length_b   1.000
_cell.length_c   1.000
_cell.angle_alpha   90.00
_cell.angle_beta   90.00
_cell.angle_gamma   90.00
#
_symmetry.space_group_name_H-M   'P 1'
#
loop_
_entity.id
_entity.type
_entity.pdbx_description
1 polymer ?
#
loop_
_entity_poly.entity_id
_entity_poly.type
_entity_poly.pdbx_seq_one_letter_code
_entity_poly.pdbx_strand_id
1 'polypeptide(L)'
;WAPGGTLFFIQMAMFNWAEIRRWQDMKNPGSVNTDPLFGYNANDTNTDVGYPKGLFDKFGWAKDEKTTAELKLKEIKNGRLAMVAFLGCCAQAVTTGTGPVDNLFSHMANPGAIGVFTSQGL
;
A
#
# COMPACT_ATOMS: atom_id res chain seq x y z
N TRP A 1 19.62 -3.27 9.87
CA TRP A 1 20.17 -3.13 8.50
C TRP A 1 20.78 -1.77 8.26
N ALA A 2 20.04 -0.70 8.37
CA ALA A 2 20.51 0.66 8.17
C ALA A 2 20.04 1.55 9.32
N PRO A 3 20.76 2.67 9.63
CA PRO A 3 20.31 3.62 10.63
C PRO A 3 18.91 4.15 10.31
N GLY A 4 18.10 4.40 11.34
CA GLY A 4 16.73 4.87 11.17
C GLY A 4 16.62 6.15 10.36
N GLY A 5 17.57 7.07 10.51
CA GLY A 5 17.61 8.31 9.72
C GLY A 5 17.80 8.06 8.23
N THR A 6 18.66 7.12 7.85
CA THR A 6 18.90 6.75 6.45
C THR A 6 17.64 6.11 5.85
N LEU A 7 17.00 5.20 6.57
CA LEU A 7 15.74 4.58 6.12
C LEU A 7 14.65 5.63 5.96
N PHE A 8 14.56 6.58 6.88
CA PHE A 8 13.61 7.68 6.81
C PHE A 8 13.80 8.52 5.55
N PHE A 9 15.04 8.91 5.22
CA PHE A 9 15.34 9.69 4.02
C PHE A 9 14.99 8.93 2.74
N ILE A 10 15.33 7.64 2.67
CA ILE A 10 14.98 6.80 1.52
C ILE A 10 13.45 6.71 1.36
N GLN A 11 12.76 6.47 2.46
CA GLN A 11 11.30 6.39 2.47
C GLN A 11 10.67 7.70 2.01
N MET A 12 11.11 8.83 2.54
CA MET A 12 10.59 10.14 2.16
C MET A 12 10.85 10.47 0.70
N ALA A 13 12.02 10.13 0.18
CA ALA A 13 12.33 10.33 -1.25
C ALA A 13 11.39 9.52 -2.14
N MET A 14 11.17 8.26 -1.83
CA MET A 14 10.27 7.39 -2.60
C MET A 14 8.81 7.86 -2.51
N PHE A 15 8.35 8.21 -1.31
CA PHE A 15 7.00 8.74 -1.12
C PHE A 15 6.78 10.04 -1.86
N ASN A 16 7.73 10.97 -1.76
CA ASN A 16 7.63 12.25 -2.46
C ASN A 16 7.55 12.05 -3.96
N TRP A 17 8.37 11.16 -4.52
CA TRP A 17 8.31 10.87 -5.95
C TRP A 17 6.94 10.31 -6.35
N ALA A 18 6.46 9.32 -5.64
CA ALA A 18 5.18 8.67 -5.92
C ALA A 18 4.00 9.66 -5.77
N GLU A 19 4.02 10.48 -4.71
CA GLU A 19 2.97 11.47 -4.46
C GLU A 19 2.98 12.60 -5.49
N ILE A 20 4.16 13.04 -5.94
CA ILE A 20 4.27 14.04 -7.01
C ILE A 20 3.71 13.48 -8.31
N ARG A 21 4.01 12.22 -8.64
CA ARG A 21 3.46 11.57 -9.83
C ARG A 21 1.95 11.45 -9.75
N ARG A 22 1.41 11.09 -8.59
CA ARG A 22 -0.04 11.05 -8.37
C ARG A 22 -0.69 12.43 -8.52
N TRP A 23 -0.04 13.46 -8.02
CA TRP A 23 -0.51 14.84 -8.16
C TRP A 23 -0.50 15.31 -9.61
N GLN A 24 0.56 14.97 -10.36
CA GLN A 24 0.63 15.26 -11.80
C GLN A 24 -0.50 14.58 -12.56
N ASP A 25 -0.83 13.35 -12.24
CA ASP A 25 -1.94 12.64 -12.87
C ASP A 25 -3.27 13.34 -12.60
N MET A 26 -3.46 13.85 -11.40
CA MET A 26 -4.66 14.62 -11.03
C MET A 26 -4.73 15.95 -11.78
N LYS A 27 -3.62 16.66 -11.96
CA LYS A 27 -3.56 17.95 -12.66
C LYS A 27 -3.62 17.82 -14.16
N ASN A 28 -2.93 16.82 -14.71
CA ASN A 28 -2.85 16.53 -16.13
C ASN A 28 -3.10 15.04 -16.35
N PRO A 29 -4.37 14.61 -16.50
CA PRO A 29 -4.69 13.19 -16.67
C PRO A 29 -3.92 12.57 -17.84
N GLY A 30 -3.31 11.43 -17.58
CA GLY A 30 -2.51 10.71 -18.57
C GLY A 30 -1.04 11.09 -18.62
N SER A 31 -0.61 12.14 -17.91
CA SER A 31 0.78 12.60 -17.97
C SER A 31 1.79 11.62 -17.36
N VAL A 32 1.35 10.74 -16.46
CA VAL A 32 2.21 9.76 -15.78
C VAL A 32 2.18 8.38 -16.42
N ASN A 33 1.47 8.21 -17.53
CA ASN A 33 1.41 6.92 -18.24
C ASN A 33 2.74 6.56 -18.89
N THR A 34 3.51 7.57 -19.28
CA THR A 34 4.81 7.36 -19.90
C THR A 34 5.87 7.11 -18.82
N ASP A 35 6.67 6.07 -19.01
CA ASP A 35 7.81 5.79 -18.14
C ASP A 35 8.86 6.88 -18.32
N PRO A 36 9.25 7.61 -17.25
CA PRO A 36 10.23 8.69 -17.36
C PRO A 36 11.66 8.18 -17.60
N LEU A 37 11.95 6.91 -17.27
CA LEU A 37 13.29 6.35 -17.41
C LEU A 37 13.48 5.59 -18.72
N PHE A 38 12.49 4.79 -19.13
CA PHE A 38 12.60 3.89 -20.26
C PHE A 38 11.65 4.20 -21.41
N GLY A 39 10.72 5.14 -21.22
CA GLY A 39 9.77 5.54 -22.26
C GLY A 39 8.72 4.49 -22.60
N TYR A 40 8.45 3.53 -21.75
CA TYR A 40 7.40 2.54 -21.98
C TYR A 40 6.02 3.22 -22.08
N ASN A 41 5.21 2.72 -23.01
CA ASN A 41 3.84 3.18 -23.21
C ASN A 41 3.72 4.70 -23.50
N ALA A 42 4.69 5.23 -24.23
CA ALA A 42 4.68 6.65 -24.60
C ALA A 42 3.41 7.06 -25.36
N ASN A 43 2.74 6.12 -26.03
CA ASN A 43 1.53 6.35 -26.82
C ASN A 43 0.24 5.97 -26.08
N ASP A 44 0.31 5.72 -24.78
CA ASP A 44 -0.86 5.37 -24.01
C ASP A 44 -1.75 6.60 -23.83
N THR A 45 -3.03 6.45 -24.18
CA THR A 45 -4.02 7.52 -24.12
C THR A 45 -4.94 7.44 -22.90
N ASN A 46 -4.59 6.59 -21.92
CA ASN A 46 -5.38 6.44 -20.71
C ASN A 46 -5.40 7.73 -19.89
N THR A 47 -6.59 8.24 -19.61
CA THR A 47 -6.79 9.47 -18.82
C THR A 47 -7.49 9.22 -17.49
N ASP A 48 -7.54 7.98 -17.05
CA ASP A 48 -8.18 7.60 -15.78
C ASP A 48 -7.34 8.10 -14.60
N VAL A 49 -7.83 9.09 -13.91
CA VAL A 49 -7.13 9.71 -12.77
C VAL A 49 -7.05 8.71 -11.61
N GLY A 50 -5.85 8.56 -11.06
CA GLY A 50 -5.59 7.60 -9.98
C GLY A 50 -5.30 6.18 -10.45
N TYR A 51 -5.46 5.89 -11.74
CA TYR A 51 -5.21 4.57 -12.33
C TYR A 51 -4.32 4.68 -13.56
N PRO A 52 -3.08 5.18 -13.41
CA PRO A 52 -2.17 5.32 -14.54
C PRO A 52 -1.76 3.96 -15.08
N LYS A 53 -1.39 3.95 -16.35
CA LYS A 53 -0.76 2.80 -16.99
C LYS A 53 0.75 3.04 -17.12
N GLY A 54 1.41 2.23 -17.90
CA GLY A 54 2.85 2.36 -18.09
C GLY A 54 3.63 1.83 -16.91
N LEU A 55 4.39 2.70 -16.25
CA LEU A 55 5.24 2.31 -15.12
C LEU A 55 4.46 1.67 -13.98
N PHE A 56 3.26 2.17 -13.70
CA PHE A 56 2.43 1.71 -12.59
C PHE A 56 1.60 0.47 -12.94
N ASP A 57 1.37 0.19 -14.21
CA ASP A 57 0.75 -1.05 -14.69
C ASP A 57 1.73 -1.76 -15.63
N LYS A 58 2.92 -2.02 -15.13
CA LYS A 58 4.04 -2.59 -15.91
C LYS A 58 3.73 -3.97 -16.49
N PHE A 59 2.96 -4.77 -15.77
CA PHE A 59 2.63 -6.13 -16.19
C PHE A 59 1.40 -6.19 -17.10
N GLY A 60 0.70 -5.07 -17.29
CA GLY A 60 -0.45 -5.00 -18.17
C GLY A 60 -1.62 -5.86 -17.72
N TRP A 61 -1.83 -6.01 -16.43
CA TRP A 61 -2.94 -6.81 -15.89
C TRP A 61 -4.31 -6.21 -16.21
N ALA A 62 -4.39 -4.89 -16.35
CA ALA A 62 -5.62 -4.20 -16.68
C ALA A 62 -5.82 -4.12 -18.20
N LYS A 63 -6.06 -5.27 -18.85
CA LYS A 63 -6.17 -5.37 -20.31
C LYS A 63 -7.54 -4.98 -20.83
N ASP A 64 -8.61 -5.43 -20.18
CA ASP A 64 -9.99 -5.22 -20.57
C ASP A 64 -10.70 -4.32 -19.56
N GLU A 65 -11.80 -3.66 -20.00
CA GLU A 65 -12.62 -2.86 -19.09
C GLU A 65 -13.18 -3.70 -17.95
N LYS A 66 -13.64 -4.92 -18.25
CA LYS A 66 -14.17 -5.85 -17.25
C LYS A 66 -13.10 -6.23 -16.24
N THR A 67 -11.92 -6.63 -16.70
CA THR A 67 -10.78 -6.98 -15.84
C THR A 67 -10.35 -5.78 -15.01
N THR A 68 -10.30 -4.60 -15.61
CA THR A 68 -9.96 -3.36 -14.92
C THR A 68 -10.95 -3.05 -13.81
N ALA A 69 -12.26 -3.19 -14.08
CA ALA A 69 -13.29 -2.96 -13.08
C ALA A 69 -13.18 -3.94 -11.91
N GLU A 70 -12.92 -5.22 -12.18
CA GLU A 70 -12.71 -6.25 -11.15
C GLU A 70 -11.47 -5.93 -10.30
N LEU A 71 -10.36 -5.53 -10.93
CA LEU A 71 -9.13 -5.19 -10.23
C LEU A 71 -9.27 -3.93 -9.37
N LYS A 72 -9.99 -2.92 -9.86
CA LYS A 72 -10.31 -1.72 -9.07
C LYS A 72 -11.10 -2.07 -7.82
N LEU A 73 -12.09 -2.93 -7.96
CA LEU A 73 -12.89 -3.38 -6.83
C LEU A 73 -12.05 -4.16 -5.82
N LYS A 74 -11.20 -5.06 -6.29
CA LYS A 74 -10.27 -5.81 -5.45
C LYS A 74 -9.30 -4.89 -4.73
N GLU A 75 -8.75 -3.89 -5.41
CA GLU A 75 -7.86 -2.90 -4.81
C GLU A 75 -8.51 -2.15 -3.66
N ILE A 76 -9.73 -1.65 -3.88
CA ILE A 76 -10.46 -0.92 -2.85
C ILE A 76 -10.77 -1.80 -1.64
N LYS A 77 -11.25 -3.01 -1.86
CA LYS A 77 -11.57 -3.95 -0.77
C LYS A 77 -10.31 -4.33 0.02
N ASN A 78 -9.24 -4.66 -0.67
CA ASN A 78 -7.97 -5.00 -0.02
C ASN A 78 -7.38 -3.80 0.73
N GLY A 79 -7.46 -2.61 0.16
CA GLY A 79 -6.99 -1.39 0.80
C GLY A 79 -7.75 -1.07 2.09
N ARG A 80 -9.06 -1.22 2.07
CA ARG A 80 -9.90 -1.03 3.27
C ARG A 80 -9.54 -2.02 4.36
N LEU A 81 -9.38 -3.29 4.00
CA LEU A 81 -8.97 -4.34 4.95
C LEU A 81 -7.58 -4.04 5.51
N ALA A 82 -6.64 -3.64 4.67
CA ALA A 82 -5.28 -3.32 5.09
C ALA A 82 -5.23 -2.13 6.05
N MET A 83 -6.02 -1.09 5.80
CA MET A 83 -6.10 0.07 6.68
C MET A 83 -6.64 -0.29 8.07
N VAL A 84 -7.69 -1.11 8.12
CA VAL A 84 -8.26 -1.59 9.39
C VAL A 84 -7.27 -2.50 10.11
N ALA A 85 -6.60 -3.39 9.38
CA ALA A 85 -5.59 -4.28 9.94
C ALA A 85 -4.40 -3.50 10.51
N PHE A 86 -3.99 -2.43 9.86
CA PHE A 86 -2.92 -1.57 10.35
C PHE A 86 -3.30 -0.86 11.65
N LEU A 87 -4.54 -0.37 11.75
CA LEU A 87 -5.05 0.18 13.02
C LEU A 87 -5.00 -0.86 14.13
N GLY A 88 -5.38 -2.10 13.81
CA GLY A 88 -5.28 -3.21 14.76
C GLY A 88 -3.84 -3.47 15.20
N CYS A 89 -2.90 -3.46 14.28
CA CYS A 89 -1.48 -3.61 14.59
C CYS A 89 -0.98 -2.49 15.51
N CYS A 90 -1.39 -1.26 15.26
CA CYS A 90 -1.03 -0.12 16.11
C CYS A 90 -1.61 -0.26 17.53
N ALA A 91 -2.88 -0.65 17.64
CA ALA A 91 -3.52 -0.87 18.93
C ALA A 91 -2.82 -1.99 19.72
N GLN A 92 -2.50 -3.09 19.08
CA GLN A 92 -1.75 -4.19 19.70
C GLN A 92 -0.37 -3.75 20.16
N ALA A 93 0.35 -2.98 19.34
CA ALA A 93 1.66 -2.47 19.70
C ALA A 93 1.62 -1.59 20.95
N VAL A 94 0.59 -0.75 21.08
CA VAL A 94 0.41 0.11 22.25
C VAL A 94 0.06 -0.70 23.50
N THR A 95 -0.81 -1.71 23.38
CA THR A 95 -1.29 -2.48 24.52
C THR A 95 -0.32 -3.57 24.96
N THR A 96 0.35 -4.24 24.02
CA THR A 96 1.24 -5.36 24.31
C THR A 96 2.71 -4.98 24.32
N GLY A 97 3.09 -3.91 23.63
CA GLY A 97 4.48 -3.49 23.45
C GLY A 97 5.30 -4.40 22.56
N THR A 98 4.69 -5.36 21.87
CA THR A 98 5.35 -6.31 20.97
C THR A 98 4.85 -6.17 19.53
N GLY A 99 5.59 -6.74 18.59
CA GLY A 99 5.22 -6.69 17.20
C GLY A 99 4.01 -7.56 16.85
N PRO A 100 3.38 -7.34 15.69
CA PRO A 100 2.16 -8.08 15.31
C PRO A 100 2.42 -9.59 15.10
N VAL A 101 3.60 -9.96 14.63
CA VAL A 101 3.97 -11.36 14.42
C VAL A 101 4.15 -12.07 15.76
N ASP A 102 4.81 -11.43 16.72
CA ASP A 102 4.98 -11.95 18.06
C ASP A 102 3.64 -12.13 18.76
N ASN A 103 2.73 -11.18 18.59
CA ASN A 103 1.37 -11.27 19.10
C ASN A 103 0.62 -12.47 18.52
N LEU A 104 0.77 -12.70 17.23
CA LEU A 104 0.15 -13.83 16.54
C LEU A 104 0.64 -15.17 17.11
N PHE A 105 1.96 -15.32 17.23
CA PHE A 105 2.53 -16.56 17.78
C PHE A 105 2.14 -16.79 19.24
N SER A 106 2.12 -15.73 20.04
CA SER A 106 1.69 -15.80 21.43
C SER A 106 0.24 -16.24 21.53
N HIS A 107 -0.63 -15.69 20.71
CA HIS A 107 -2.04 -16.06 20.69
C HIS A 107 -2.25 -17.51 20.23
N MET A 108 -1.51 -17.95 19.20
CA MET A 108 -1.58 -19.32 18.71
C MET A 108 -1.12 -20.33 19.75
N ALA A 109 -0.09 -19.98 20.56
CA ALA A 109 0.42 -20.84 21.63
C ALA A 109 -0.59 -20.97 22.77
N ASN A 110 -1.28 -19.88 23.14
CA ASN A 110 -2.24 -19.86 24.25
C ASN A 110 -3.49 -19.05 23.86
N PRO A 111 -4.36 -19.55 22.99
CA PRO A 111 -5.49 -18.78 22.51
C PRO A 111 -6.51 -18.40 23.59
N GLY A 112 -6.60 -19.18 24.65
CA GLY A 112 -7.51 -18.89 25.76
C GLY A 112 -6.96 -17.93 26.80
N ALA A 113 -5.63 -17.77 26.87
CA ALA A 113 -4.96 -16.95 27.87
C ALA A 113 -4.50 -15.59 27.34
N ILE A 114 -4.25 -15.48 26.04
CA ILE A 114 -3.71 -14.29 25.41
C ILE A 114 -4.68 -13.80 24.33
N GLY A 115 -5.36 -12.73 24.61
CA GLY A 115 -6.32 -12.11 23.72
C GLY A 115 -6.56 -10.66 24.09
N VAL A 116 -7.49 -10.01 23.45
CA VAL A 116 -7.80 -8.57 23.65
C VAL A 116 -8.17 -8.30 25.11
N PHE A 117 -8.97 -9.17 25.71
CA PHE A 117 -9.49 -8.97 27.07
C PHE A 117 -8.59 -9.56 28.15
N THR A 118 -7.55 -10.29 27.77
CA THR A 118 -6.65 -10.96 28.72
C THR A 118 -5.23 -10.42 28.66
N SER A 119 -4.94 -9.55 27.67
CA SER A 119 -3.61 -8.95 27.57
C SER A 119 -3.37 -7.94 28.69
N GLN A 120 -2.11 -7.84 29.11
CA GLN A 120 -1.71 -6.95 30.20
C GLN A 120 -1.71 -5.49 29.75
N GLY A 121 -2.70 -4.87 29.56
CA GLY A 121 -2.75 -3.47 29.13
C GLY A 121 -4.17 -2.97 29.01
N LEU A 122 -5.08 -3.89 29.20
CA LEU A 122 -6.50 -3.56 29.18
C LEU A 122 -7.13 -3.78 30.54
#